data_5c4b3af1cc65148e6a2364e1252071a7
#
_entry.id   5c4b3af1cc65148e6a2364e1252071a7
#
_cell.length_a   1.000
_cell.length_b   1.000
_cell.length_c   1.000
_cell.angle_alpha   90.00
_cell.angle_beta   90.00
_cell.angle_gamma   90.00
#
_symmetry.space_group_name_H-M   'P 1'
#
loop_
_entity.id
_entity.type
_entity.pdbx_description
1 polymer ?
#
loop_
_entity_poly.entity_id
_entity_poly.type
_entity_poly.pdbx_seq_one_letter_code
_entity_poly.pdbx_strand_id
1 'polypeptide(L)'
;GDRIGRKYTFLVTIIIMGVSTFLVGVLPSYATIGIAAPIILIVLRLAQGLAMGGEYGGAATYVAEHAPPGKRGLYTSFIQTTATLGLFLSLAVILLCRWLLGVEAFEAWGWRIPFLGSIVLLGVSVWIRLQLSESPLFQQMKAEGKGSKQPFRDSVKGGNLKLMLLVLFGATAGQAVVWYAGQFYALFYLQSMLKVDLTVSYLLIAAALVLGTPFFLFFGWLSDRIGRKKIIMAGCLIAAVSYFPIFKGLTHYANPAIEEAVATAPAVVVADPDTCSFQFNPTGTRKFTSSC
;
A
#
# COMPACT_ATOMS: atom_id res chain seq x y z
N GLY A 1 9.46 14.43 -13.13
CA GLY A 1 8.82 15.71 -12.82
C GLY A 1 9.70 16.90 -13.19
N ASP A 2 10.91 16.96 -12.63
CA ASP A 2 11.80 18.15 -12.75
C ASP A 2 12.28 18.46 -14.16
N ARG A 3 12.26 17.48 -15.07
CA ARG A 3 12.72 17.66 -16.45
C ARG A 3 11.61 17.99 -17.44
N ILE A 4 10.47 17.34 -17.32
CA ILE A 4 9.37 17.39 -18.30
C ILE A 4 8.10 18.06 -17.76
N GLY A 5 8.09 18.44 -16.49
CA GLY A 5 6.93 18.99 -15.80
C GLY A 5 6.22 17.94 -14.94
N ARG A 6 5.52 18.43 -13.92
CA ARG A 6 4.82 17.58 -12.95
C ARG A 6 3.52 17.05 -13.52
N LYS A 7 2.80 17.87 -14.27
CA LYS A 7 1.57 17.48 -14.98
C LYS A 7 1.80 16.28 -15.91
N TYR A 8 2.84 16.32 -16.75
CA TYR A 8 3.17 15.22 -17.66
C TYR A 8 3.60 13.96 -16.94
N THR A 9 4.39 14.08 -15.88
CA THR A 9 4.80 12.93 -15.07
C THR A 9 3.58 12.26 -14.47
N PHE A 10 2.66 13.00 -13.89
CA PHE A 10 1.39 12.49 -13.39
C PHE A 10 0.56 11.78 -14.45
N LEU A 11 0.47 12.37 -15.64
CA LEU A 11 -0.30 11.77 -16.72
C LEU A 11 0.27 10.41 -17.13
N VAL A 12 1.59 10.33 -17.32
CA VAL A 12 2.26 9.09 -17.69
C VAL A 12 2.13 8.03 -16.60
N THR A 13 2.35 8.39 -15.34
CA THR A 13 2.26 7.42 -14.23
C THR A 13 0.85 6.86 -14.07
N ILE A 14 -0.19 7.69 -14.19
CA ILE A 14 -1.58 7.19 -14.06
C ILE A 14 -1.99 6.32 -15.24
N ILE A 15 -1.51 6.61 -16.45
CA ILE A 15 -1.76 5.77 -17.62
C ILE A 15 -1.10 4.40 -17.42
N ILE A 16 0.18 4.37 -17.02
CA ILE A 16 0.89 3.11 -16.75
C ILE A 16 0.15 2.32 -15.66
N MET A 17 -0.24 2.96 -14.56
CA MET A 17 -0.95 2.31 -13.47
C MET A 17 -2.31 1.76 -13.89
N GLY A 18 -3.13 2.57 -14.57
CA GLY A 18 -4.46 2.19 -15.00
C GLY A 18 -4.45 1.10 -16.06
N VAL A 19 -3.58 1.21 -17.08
CA VAL A 19 -3.41 0.19 -18.12
C VAL A 19 -2.90 -1.12 -17.50
N SER A 20 -1.90 -1.07 -16.64
CA SER A 20 -1.40 -2.28 -15.97
C SER A 20 -2.47 -2.93 -15.10
N THR A 21 -3.31 -2.13 -14.40
CA THR A 21 -4.43 -2.65 -13.61
C THR A 21 -5.49 -3.31 -14.48
N PHE A 22 -5.88 -2.67 -15.58
CA PHE A 22 -6.83 -3.24 -16.53
C PHE A 22 -6.31 -4.56 -17.13
N LEU A 23 -5.04 -4.61 -17.51
CA LEU A 23 -4.41 -5.81 -18.09
C LEU A 23 -4.39 -7.00 -17.11
N VAL A 24 -4.32 -6.76 -15.79
CA VAL A 24 -4.48 -7.84 -14.81
C VAL A 24 -5.87 -8.49 -14.95
N GLY A 25 -6.92 -7.71 -15.19
CA GLY A 25 -8.28 -8.23 -15.39
C GLY A 25 -8.45 -9.07 -16.65
N VAL A 26 -7.65 -8.81 -17.68
CA VAL A 26 -7.69 -9.55 -18.97
C VAL A 26 -6.73 -10.74 -18.97
N LEU A 27 -5.85 -10.85 -17.95
CA LEU A 27 -4.81 -11.86 -17.92
C LEU A 27 -5.40 -13.27 -17.95
N PRO A 28 -4.98 -14.15 -18.92
CA PRO A 28 -5.38 -15.54 -18.95
C PRO A 28 -4.91 -16.30 -17.71
N SER A 29 -5.63 -17.38 -17.36
CA SER A 29 -5.27 -18.20 -16.20
C SER A 29 -4.02 -19.05 -16.44
N TYR A 30 -3.42 -19.53 -15.35
CA TYR A 30 -2.29 -20.46 -15.42
C TYR A 30 -2.62 -21.71 -16.26
N ALA A 31 -3.87 -22.19 -16.19
CA ALA A 31 -4.33 -23.34 -16.98
C ALA A 31 -4.27 -23.10 -18.49
N THR A 32 -4.34 -21.84 -18.93
CA THR A 32 -4.35 -21.47 -20.36
C THR A 32 -2.94 -21.19 -20.91
N ILE A 33 -2.12 -20.42 -20.16
CA ILE A 33 -0.80 -19.94 -20.65
C ILE A 33 0.37 -20.39 -19.77
N GLY A 34 0.12 -21.28 -18.79
CA GLY A 34 1.15 -21.85 -17.93
C GLY A 34 1.97 -20.79 -17.18
N ILE A 35 3.28 -20.98 -17.14
CA ILE A 35 4.23 -20.11 -16.40
C ILE A 35 4.24 -18.65 -16.90
N ALA A 36 3.76 -18.38 -18.10
CA ALA A 36 3.66 -17.02 -18.60
C ALA A 36 2.68 -16.16 -17.78
N ALA A 37 1.62 -16.75 -17.21
CA ALA A 37 0.64 -16.02 -16.40
C ALA A 37 1.29 -15.31 -15.17
N PRO A 38 2.01 -16.00 -14.27
CA PRO A 38 2.66 -15.35 -13.14
C PRO A 38 3.78 -14.39 -13.57
N ILE A 39 4.51 -14.67 -14.64
CA ILE A 39 5.54 -13.76 -15.14
C ILE A 39 4.92 -12.43 -15.59
N ILE A 40 3.87 -12.48 -16.41
CA ILE A 40 3.17 -11.28 -16.87
C ILE A 40 2.57 -10.53 -15.66
N LEU A 41 1.97 -11.23 -14.70
CA LEU A 41 1.44 -10.62 -13.49
C LEU A 41 2.53 -9.85 -12.71
N ILE A 42 3.71 -10.45 -12.53
CA ILE A 42 4.85 -9.80 -11.86
C ILE A 42 5.27 -8.55 -12.63
N VAL A 43 5.42 -8.63 -13.95
CA VAL A 43 5.77 -7.47 -14.78
C VAL A 43 4.75 -6.35 -14.65
N LEU A 44 3.45 -6.66 -14.69
CA LEU A 44 2.38 -5.68 -14.49
C LEU A 44 2.45 -5.06 -13.08
N ARG A 45 2.73 -5.85 -12.04
CA ARG A 45 2.91 -5.36 -10.66
C ARG A 45 4.14 -4.46 -10.52
N LEU A 46 5.24 -4.79 -11.18
CA LEU A 46 6.42 -3.92 -11.23
C LEU A 46 6.11 -2.58 -11.91
N ALA A 47 5.39 -2.61 -13.03
CA ALA A 47 4.95 -1.39 -13.72
C ALA A 47 4.04 -0.53 -12.83
N GLN A 48 3.08 -1.14 -12.11
CA GLN A 48 2.24 -0.44 -11.13
C GLN A 48 3.06 0.18 -9.99
N GLY A 49 4.03 -0.57 -9.44
CA GLY A 49 4.92 -0.07 -8.37
C GLY A 49 5.77 1.12 -8.81
N LEU A 50 6.32 1.05 -10.02
CA LEU A 50 7.10 2.14 -10.62
C LEU A 50 6.22 3.41 -10.82
N ALA A 51 5.01 3.24 -11.30
CA ALA A 51 4.06 4.33 -11.49
C ALA A 51 3.66 4.97 -10.15
N MET A 52 3.35 4.16 -9.14
CA MET A 52 2.98 4.63 -7.80
C MET A 52 4.09 5.45 -7.15
N GLY A 53 5.36 5.02 -7.26
CA GLY A 53 6.50 5.76 -6.73
C GLY A 53 6.62 7.19 -7.30
N GLY A 54 6.37 7.35 -8.59
CA GLY A 54 6.35 8.66 -9.26
C GLY A 54 5.11 9.50 -8.91
N GLU A 55 3.96 8.86 -8.79
CA GLU A 55 2.69 9.54 -8.52
C GLU A 55 2.60 10.07 -7.10
N TYR A 56 2.87 9.24 -6.10
CA TYR A 56 2.75 9.61 -4.69
C TYR A 56 3.68 10.78 -4.32
N GLY A 57 4.96 10.66 -4.68
CA GLY A 57 5.94 11.73 -4.42
C GLY A 57 5.59 13.04 -5.13
N GLY A 58 5.12 12.94 -6.37
CA GLY A 58 4.66 14.10 -7.14
C GLY A 58 3.42 14.76 -6.52
N ALA A 59 2.40 13.98 -6.12
CA ALA A 59 1.20 14.49 -5.47
C ALA A 59 1.52 15.18 -4.14
N ALA A 60 2.36 14.56 -3.31
CA ALA A 60 2.79 15.14 -2.04
C ALA A 60 3.50 16.50 -2.24
N THR A 61 4.39 16.57 -3.22
CA THR A 61 5.09 17.80 -3.55
C THR A 61 4.12 18.85 -4.11
N TYR A 62 3.24 18.49 -5.02
CA TYR A 62 2.26 19.40 -5.61
C TYR A 62 1.35 20.03 -4.55
N VAL A 63 0.79 19.20 -3.64
CA VAL A 63 -0.07 19.67 -2.54
C VAL A 63 0.72 20.54 -1.55
N ALA A 64 1.96 20.13 -1.21
CA ALA A 64 2.80 20.91 -0.29
C ALA A 64 3.20 22.29 -0.84
N GLU A 65 3.32 22.41 -2.17
CA GLU A 65 3.63 23.68 -2.85
C GLU A 65 2.44 24.63 -2.91
N HIS A 66 1.21 24.09 -2.98
CA HIS A 66 -0.02 24.88 -2.98
C HIS A 66 -0.58 25.13 -1.57
N ALA A 67 -0.06 24.44 -0.56
CA ALA A 67 -0.54 24.59 0.81
C ALA A 67 -0.15 25.96 1.41
N PRO A 68 -1.06 26.61 2.15
CA PRO A 68 -0.75 27.84 2.87
C PRO A 68 0.42 27.64 3.84
N PRO A 69 1.22 28.70 4.09
CA PRO A 69 2.28 28.64 5.10
C PRO A 69 1.77 28.16 6.46
N GLY A 70 2.49 27.23 7.10
CA GLY A 70 2.11 26.65 8.40
C GLY A 70 0.99 25.61 8.38
N LYS A 71 0.43 25.23 7.21
CA LYS A 71 -0.63 24.21 7.08
C LYS A 71 -0.27 23.05 6.15
N ARG A 72 1.01 22.89 5.84
CA ARG A 72 1.47 21.85 4.91
C ARG A 72 1.17 20.42 5.38
N GLY A 73 1.28 20.16 6.69
CA GLY A 73 0.98 18.87 7.27
C GLY A 73 -0.50 18.52 7.14
N LEU A 74 -1.39 19.46 7.44
CA LEU A 74 -2.83 19.27 7.27
C LEU A 74 -3.20 19.02 5.80
N TYR A 75 -2.69 19.83 4.86
CA TYR A 75 -3.03 19.67 3.45
C TYR A 75 -2.50 18.37 2.85
N THR A 76 -1.27 17.97 3.19
CA THR A 76 -0.70 16.70 2.73
C THR A 76 -1.36 15.48 3.36
N SER A 77 -1.98 15.59 4.53
CA SER A 77 -2.70 14.49 5.17
C SER A 77 -3.97 14.05 4.40
N PHE A 78 -4.55 14.94 3.59
CA PHE A 78 -5.64 14.57 2.69
C PHE A 78 -5.24 13.50 1.65
N ILE A 79 -3.95 13.47 1.24
CA ILE A 79 -3.45 12.41 0.34
C ILE A 79 -3.59 11.04 1.01
N GLN A 80 -3.24 10.95 2.30
CA GLN A 80 -3.36 9.71 3.05
C GLN A 80 -4.84 9.32 3.27
N THR A 81 -5.70 10.28 3.49
CA THR A 81 -7.15 10.07 3.59
C THR A 81 -7.71 9.48 2.30
N THR A 82 -7.29 9.97 1.13
CA THR A 82 -7.74 9.43 -0.16
C THR A 82 -7.24 8.00 -0.39
N ALA A 83 -6.02 7.65 0.03
CA ALA A 83 -5.51 6.29 -0.04
C ALA A 83 -6.35 5.31 0.80
N THR A 84 -6.74 5.73 2.00
CA THR A 84 -7.61 4.95 2.89
C THR A 84 -9.01 4.78 2.32
N LEU A 85 -9.61 5.85 1.78
CA LEU A 85 -10.90 5.79 1.10
C LEU A 85 -10.85 4.89 -0.14
N GLY A 86 -9.74 4.88 -0.88
CA GLY A 86 -9.51 3.98 -2.00
C GLY A 86 -9.51 2.51 -1.58
N LEU A 87 -8.85 2.18 -0.47
CA LEU A 87 -8.89 0.82 0.08
C LEU A 87 -10.30 0.43 0.53
N PHE A 88 -11.00 1.31 1.24
CA PHE A 88 -12.40 1.09 1.62
C PHE A 88 -13.30 0.86 0.41
N LEU A 89 -13.18 1.68 -0.63
CA LEU A 89 -13.94 1.52 -1.87
C LEU A 89 -13.62 0.20 -2.55
N SER A 90 -12.35 -0.22 -2.57
CA SER A 90 -11.93 -1.52 -3.11
C SER A 90 -12.60 -2.68 -2.39
N LEU A 91 -12.62 -2.65 -1.03
CA LEU A 91 -13.30 -3.67 -0.23
C LEU A 91 -14.80 -3.70 -0.52
N ALA A 92 -15.45 -2.53 -0.60
CA ALA A 92 -16.87 -2.42 -0.93
C ALA A 92 -17.19 -3.00 -2.31
N VAL A 93 -16.37 -2.72 -3.31
CA VAL A 93 -16.54 -3.28 -4.68
C VAL A 93 -16.37 -4.80 -4.68
N ILE A 94 -15.40 -5.34 -3.95
CA ILE A 94 -15.19 -6.79 -3.83
C ILE A 94 -16.42 -7.45 -3.19
N LEU A 95 -16.90 -6.90 -2.07
CA LEU A 95 -18.09 -7.41 -1.38
C LEU A 95 -19.33 -7.34 -2.26
N LEU A 96 -19.52 -6.22 -2.96
CA LEU A 96 -20.64 -6.06 -3.90
C LEU A 96 -20.58 -7.09 -5.04
N CYS A 97 -19.43 -7.29 -5.66
CA CYS A 97 -19.26 -8.30 -6.71
C CYS A 97 -19.54 -9.71 -6.18
N ARG A 98 -19.09 -10.05 -4.98
CA ARG A 98 -19.38 -11.35 -4.34
C ARG A 98 -20.86 -11.53 -4.03
N TRP A 99 -21.52 -10.48 -3.57
CA TRP A 99 -22.95 -10.51 -3.28
C TRP A 99 -23.80 -10.68 -4.56
N LEU A 100 -23.44 -10.01 -5.64
CA LEU A 100 -24.18 -10.06 -6.90
C LEU A 100 -23.95 -11.36 -7.68
N LEU A 101 -22.75 -11.90 -7.68
CA LEU A 101 -22.37 -13.06 -8.50
C LEU A 101 -22.42 -14.38 -7.70
N GLY A 102 -22.39 -14.32 -6.38
CA GLY A 102 -22.12 -15.46 -5.53
C GLY A 102 -20.63 -15.79 -5.44
N VAL A 103 -20.27 -16.57 -4.42
CA VAL A 103 -18.86 -16.85 -4.10
C VAL A 103 -18.18 -17.64 -5.21
N GLU A 104 -18.81 -18.69 -5.71
CA GLU A 104 -18.24 -19.59 -6.74
C GLU A 104 -17.96 -18.86 -8.06
N ALA A 105 -18.94 -18.08 -8.55
CA ALA A 105 -18.75 -17.32 -9.79
C ALA A 105 -17.74 -16.20 -9.62
N PHE A 106 -17.68 -15.58 -8.44
CA PHE A 106 -16.66 -14.58 -8.15
C PHE A 106 -15.25 -15.18 -8.18
N GLU A 107 -15.03 -16.33 -7.56
CA GLU A 107 -13.73 -17.00 -7.53
C GLU A 107 -13.32 -17.53 -8.91
N ALA A 108 -14.27 -18.02 -9.70
CA ALA A 108 -14.00 -18.53 -11.03
C ALA A 108 -13.57 -17.43 -12.02
N TRP A 109 -14.30 -16.33 -12.08
CA TRP A 109 -14.05 -15.26 -13.07
C TRP A 109 -14.40 -13.85 -12.59
N GLY A 110 -15.33 -13.70 -11.64
CA GLY A 110 -15.88 -12.41 -11.23
C GLY A 110 -14.87 -11.46 -10.59
N TRP A 111 -13.76 -11.97 -10.06
CA TRP A 111 -12.65 -11.16 -9.54
C TRP A 111 -12.01 -10.24 -10.60
N ARG A 112 -12.25 -10.53 -11.89
CA ARG A 112 -11.76 -9.69 -13.00
C ARG A 112 -12.55 -8.38 -13.14
N ILE A 113 -13.80 -8.34 -12.71
CA ILE A 113 -14.70 -7.19 -12.91
C ILE A 113 -14.14 -5.91 -12.28
N PRO A 114 -13.65 -5.88 -11.04
CA PRO A 114 -13.02 -4.69 -10.48
C PRO A 114 -11.83 -4.17 -11.28
N PHE A 115 -11.00 -5.09 -11.82
CA PHE A 115 -9.86 -4.73 -12.65
C PHE A 115 -10.29 -4.17 -14.01
N LEU A 116 -11.27 -4.76 -14.65
CA LEU A 116 -11.81 -4.27 -15.91
C LEU A 116 -12.51 -2.91 -15.74
N GLY A 117 -13.23 -2.73 -14.63
CA GLY A 117 -13.85 -1.46 -14.25
C GLY A 117 -12.83 -0.31 -14.04
N SER A 118 -11.57 -0.62 -13.80
CA SER A 118 -10.52 0.38 -13.63
C SER A 118 -10.30 1.25 -14.87
N ILE A 119 -10.71 0.79 -16.07
CA ILE A 119 -10.61 1.58 -17.31
C ILE A 119 -11.47 2.85 -17.25
N VAL A 120 -12.63 2.79 -16.60
CA VAL A 120 -13.50 3.96 -16.40
C VAL A 120 -12.83 4.96 -15.47
N LEU A 121 -12.27 4.46 -14.35
CA LEU A 121 -11.52 5.29 -13.41
C LEU A 121 -10.28 5.92 -14.06
N LEU A 122 -9.59 5.17 -14.92
CA LEU A 122 -8.48 5.69 -15.70
C LEU A 122 -8.94 6.85 -16.61
N GLY A 123 -10.04 6.67 -17.35
CA GLY A 123 -10.60 7.70 -18.22
C GLY A 123 -10.92 8.99 -17.46
N VAL A 124 -11.62 8.88 -16.33
CA VAL A 124 -11.95 10.02 -15.46
C VAL A 124 -10.67 10.68 -14.91
N SER A 125 -9.70 9.87 -14.44
CA SER A 125 -8.46 10.40 -13.89
C SER A 125 -7.61 11.13 -14.94
N VAL A 126 -7.51 10.60 -16.14
CA VAL A 126 -6.83 11.26 -17.27
C VAL A 126 -7.53 12.57 -17.62
N TRP A 127 -8.86 12.56 -17.70
CA TRP A 127 -9.65 13.78 -17.98
C TRP A 127 -9.40 14.87 -16.94
N ILE A 128 -9.47 14.55 -15.64
CA ILE A 128 -9.18 15.50 -14.55
C ILE A 128 -7.76 16.07 -14.70
N ARG A 129 -6.76 15.21 -14.95
CA ARG A 129 -5.35 15.65 -15.04
C ARG A 129 -5.06 16.52 -16.26
N LEU A 130 -5.78 16.35 -17.35
CA LEU A 130 -5.68 17.23 -18.50
C LEU A 130 -6.14 18.67 -18.18
N GLN A 131 -7.07 18.83 -17.23
CA GLN A 131 -7.56 20.13 -16.77
C GLN A 131 -6.61 20.82 -15.76
N LEU A 132 -5.72 20.07 -15.09
CA LEU A 132 -4.79 20.66 -14.14
C LEU A 132 -3.76 21.57 -14.82
N SER A 133 -3.45 22.70 -14.18
CA SER A 133 -2.35 23.58 -14.58
C SER A 133 -1.01 23.03 -14.04
N GLU A 134 0.09 23.41 -14.69
CA GLU A 134 1.42 23.10 -14.18
C GLU A 134 1.71 23.89 -12.90
N SER A 135 2.52 23.32 -11.98
CA SER A 135 2.86 23.92 -10.71
C SER A 135 3.51 25.31 -10.87
N PRO A 136 3.08 26.32 -10.11
CA PRO A 136 3.68 27.67 -10.15
C PRO A 136 5.18 27.66 -9.88
N LEU A 137 5.63 26.84 -8.94
CA LEU A 137 7.04 26.72 -8.61
C LEU A 137 7.86 26.13 -9.76
N PHE A 138 7.30 25.13 -10.47
CA PHE A 138 7.94 24.57 -11.65
C PHE A 138 8.05 25.59 -12.79
N GLN A 139 7.00 26.40 -12.99
CA GLN A 139 7.03 27.48 -13.97
C GLN A 139 8.10 28.52 -13.65
N GLN A 140 8.23 28.90 -12.38
CA GLN A 140 9.30 29.82 -11.92
C GLN A 140 10.69 29.21 -12.13
N MET A 141 10.92 27.96 -11.72
CA MET A 141 12.19 27.26 -11.94
C MET A 141 12.57 27.20 -13.42
N LYS A 142 11.59 26.98 -14.29
CA LYS A 142 11.79 26.95 -15.74
C LYS A 142 12.13 28.32 -16.30
N ALA A 143 11.45 29.37 -15.84
CA ALA A 143 11.72 30.76 -16.23
C ALA A 143 13.12 31.23 -15.78
N GLU A 144 13.57 30.80 -14.61
CA GLU A 144 14.90 31.13 -14.04
C GLU A 144 16.04 30.24 -14.59
N GLY A 145 15.72 29.25 -15.45
CA GLY A 145 16.73 28.34 -16.01
C GLY A 145 17.38 27.40 -14.98
N LYS A 146 16.81 27.28 -13.77
CA LYS A 146 17.33 26.47 -12.65
C LYS A 146 16.94 24.99 -12.71
N GLY A 147 16.31 24.51 -13.77
CA GLY A 147 15.94 23.12 -13.95
C GLY A 147 17.18 22.21 -14.06
N SER A 148 17.19 21.09 -13.33
CA SER A 148 18.26 20.10 -13.46
C SER A 148 18.24 19.42 -14.82
N LYS A 149 19.40 19.34 -15.48
CA LYS A 149 19.57 18.59 -16.73
C LYS A 149 19.69 17.08 -16.49
N GLN A 150 20.09 16.66 -15.30
CA GLN A 150 20.31 15.26 -14.91
C GLN A 150 19.76 14.97 -13.49
N PRO A 151 18.42 15.03 -13.27
CA PRO A 151 17.84 14.95 -11.92
C PRO A 151 18.24 13.70 -11.14
N PHE A 152 18.32 12.55 -11.81
CA PHE A 152 18.72 11.29 -11.17
C PHE A 152 20.18 11.35 -10.66
N ARG A 153 21.09 11.82 -11.48
CA ARG A 153 22.50 11.95 -11.10
C ARG A 153 22.69 12.96 -9.95
N ASP A 154 21.97 14.06 -10.02
CA ASP A 154 22.03 15.11 -9.00
C ASP A 154 21.43 14.64 -7.66
N SER A 155 20.42 13.78 -7.70
CA SER A 155 19.83 13.16 -6.51
C SER A 155 20.79 12.20 -5.79
N VAL A 156 21.63 11.48 -6.54
CA VAL A 156 22.59 10.52 -5.98
C VAL A 156 23.93 11.16 -5.64
N LYS A 157 24.20 12.38 -6.10
CA LYS A 157 25.49 13.06 -5.97
C LYS A 157 25.65 13.78 -4.62
N GLY A 158 26.81 13.64 -3.99
CA GLY A 158 27.17 14.38 -2.78
C GLY A 158 26.32 14.04 -1.56
N GLY A 159 25.93 15.06 -0.79
CA GLY A 159 25.13 14.91 0.44
C GLY A 159 23.67 14.46 0.25
N ASN A 160 23.14 14.54 -0.97
CA ASN A 160 21.77 14.20 -1.28
C ASN A 160 21.49 12.71 -1.07
N LEU A 161 22.41 11.81 -1.45
CA LEU A 161 22.27 10.37 -1.21
C LEU A 161 22.16 10.06 0.29
N LYS A 162 23.02 10.68 1.12
CA LYS A 162 22.96 10.51 2.58
C LYS A 162 21.59 10.95 3.13
N LEU A 163 21.10 12.09 2.66
CA LEU A 163 19.79 12.60 3.08
C LEU A 163 18.65 11.66 2.63
N MET A 164 18.70 11.16 1.41
CA MET A 164 17.72 10.18 0.89
C MET A 164 17.71 8.90 1.73
N LEU A 165 18.88 8.35 2.07
CA LEU A 165 18.98 7.16 2.91
C LEU A 165 18.47 7.41 4.33
N LEU A 166 18.79 8.58 4.92
CA LEU A 166 18.27 8.97 6.22
C LEU A 166 16.75 9.09 6.24
N VAL A 167 16.14 9.65 5.19
CA VAL A 167 14.68 9.74 5.07
C VAL A 167 14.08 8.36 4.85
N LEU A 168 14.67 7.56 3.98
CA LEU A 168 14.17 6.22 3.66
C LEU A 168 14.17 5.31 4.90
N PHE A 169 15.30 5.17 5.56
CA PHE A 169 15.44 4.26 6.71
C PHE A 169 15.02 4.89 8.05
N GLY A 170 15.18 6.20 8.22
CA GLY A 170 14.89 6.87 9.48
C GLY A 170 13.44 7.35 9.62
N ALA A 171 12.74 7.65 8.52
CA ALA A 171 11.37 8.15 8.58
C ALA A 171 10.37 7.23 7.88
N THR A 172 10.69 6.79 6.65
CA THR A 172 9.72 6.09 5.80
C THR A 172 9.58 4.61 6.18
N ALA A 173 10.67 3.92 6.49
CA ALA A 173 10.65 2.48 6.78
C ALA A 173 9.78 2.14 8.00
N GLY A 174 9.93 2.86 9.11
CA GLY A 174 9.12 2.65 10.31
C GLY A 174 7.63 2.89 10.07
N GLN A 175 7.30 3.99 9.40
CA GLN A 175 5.93 4.33 9.05
C GLN A 175 5.31 3.30 8.09
N ALA A 176 6.08 2.80 7.12
CA ALA A 176 5.60 1.77 6.19
C ALA A 176 5.26 0.47 6.93
N VAL A 177 6.11 0.02 7.86
CA VAL A 177 5.83 -1.17 8.67
C VAL A 177 4.55 -0.99 9.49
N VAL A 178 4.37 0.17 10.16
CA VAL A 178 3.16 0.46 10.93
C VAL A 178 1.91 0.43 10.04
N TRP A 179 1.97 1.03 8.86
CA TRP A 179 0.86 1.06 7.92
C TRP A 179 0.47 -0.34 7.43
N TYR A 180 1.45 -1.12 6.96
CA TYR A 180 1.18 -2.46 6.43
C TYR A 180 0.79 -3.45 7.52
N ALA A 181 1.36 -3.36 8.72
CA ALA A 181 0.99 -4.22 9.83
C ALA A 181 -0.45 -3.94 10.31
N GLY A 182 -0.85 -2.68 10.40
CA GLY A 182 -2.19 -2.30 10.88
C GLY A 182 -3.32 -2.63 9.91
N GLN A 183 -3.06 -2.78 8.62
CA GLN A 183 -4.10 -3.02 7.61
C GLN A 183 -3.96 -4.39 6.94
N PHE A 184 -2.87 -4.61 6.21
CA PHE A 184 -2.73 -5.83 5.41
C PHE A 184 -2.37 -7.05 6.25
N TYR A 185 -1.42 -6.90 7.19
CA TYR A 185 -1.05 -8.02 8.05
C TYR A 185 -2.18 -8.37 9.01
N ALA A 186 -2.90 -7.39 9.57
CA ALA A 186 -4.07 -7.65 10.40
C ALA A 186 -5.17 -8.39 9.63
N LEU A 187 -5.45 -8.00 8.37
CA LEU A 187 -6.39 -8.72 7.51
C LEU A 187 -5.95 -10.15 7.25
N PHE A 188 -4.69 -10.34 6.87
CA PHE A 188 -4.10 -11.66 6.65
C PHE A 188 -4.17 -12.52 7.92
N TYR A 189 -3.87 -11.94 9.07
CA TYR A 189 -3.88 -12.62 10.37
C TYR A 189 -5.29 -13.11 10.74
N LEU A 190 -6.30 -12.25 10.57
CA LEU A 190 -7.71 -12.62 10.80
C LEU A 190 -8.14 -13.79 9.92
N GLN A 191 -7.82 -13.75 8.62
CA GLN A 191 -8.28 -14.76 7.67
C GLN A 191 -7.47 -16.06 7.73
N SER A 192 -6.15 -15.96 7.73
CA SER A 192 -5.26 -17.13 7.58
C SER A 192 -4.94 -17.80 8.91
N MET A 193 -4.69 -17.00 9.96
CA MET A 193 -4.32 -17.52 11.27
C MET A 193 -5.55 -17.78 12.14
N LEU A 194 -6.42 -16.80 12.29
CA LEU A 194 -7.59 -16.92 13.16
C LEU A 194 -8.80 -17.56 12.48
N LYS A 195 -8.76 -17.82 11.16
CA LYS A 195 -9.82 -18.45 10.38
C LYS A 195 -11.18 -17.72 10.47
N VAL A 196 -11.15 -16.40 10.67
CA VAL A 196 -12.34 -15.57 10.67
C VAL A 196 -12.90 -15.50 9.24
N ASP A 197 -14.22 -15.51 9.11
CA ASP A 197 -14.90 -15.38 7.81
C ASP A 197 -14.40 -14.14 7.04
N LEU A 198 -14.28 -14.28 5.73
CA LEU A 198 -13.74 -13.25 4.85
C LEU A 198 -14.58 -11.97 4.90
N THR A 199 -15.91 -12.10 4.94
CA THR A 199 -16.82 -10.94 4.99
C THR A 199 -16.67 -10.18 6.30
N VAL A 200 -16.61 -10.92 7.42
CA VAL A 200 -16.40 -10.34 8.76
C VAL A 200 -15.06 -9.65 8.83
N SER A 201 -13.99 -10.28 8.33
CA SER A 201 -12.64 -9.69 8.29
C SER A 201 -12.61 -8.38 7.49
N TYR A 202 -13.28 -8.33 6.34
CA TYR A 202 -13.37 -7.11 5.54
C TYR A 202 -14.19 -6.01 6.22
N LEU A 203 -15.28 -6.35 6.89
CA LEU A 203 -16.09 -5.38 7.64
C LEU A 203 -15.31 -4.81 8.83
N LEU A 204 -14.54 -5.63 9.55
CA LEU A 204 -13.68 -5.16 10.64
C LEU A 204 -12.63 -4.17 10.16
N ILE A 205 -11.92 -4.50 9.07
CA ILE A 205 -10.92 -3.59 8.47
C ILE A 205 -11.61 -2.31 7.96
N ALA A 206 -12.78 -2.42 7.31
CA ALA A 206 -13.52 -1.27 6.84
C ALA A 206 -13.93 -0.34 8.00
N ALA A 207 -14.43 -0.89 9.10
CA ALA A 207 -14.77 -0.14 10.30
C ALA A 207 -13.53 0.56 10.91
N ALA A 208 -12.41 -0.15 11.00
CA ALA A 208 -11.14 0.41 11.48
C ALA A 208 -10.65 1.56 10.59
N LEU A 209 -10.81 1.46 9.27
CA LEU A 209 -10.47 2.52 8.33
C LEU A 209 -11.34 3.77 8.49
N VAL A 210 -12.66 3.57 8.65
CA VAL A 210 -13.60 4.68 8.89
C VAL A 210 -13.25 5.42 10.19
N LEU A 211 -13.02 4.68 11.28
CA LEU A 211 -12.65 5.26 12.56
C LEU A 211 -11.25 5.91 12.56
N GLY A 212 -10.31 5.32 11.79
CA GLY A 212 -8.93 5.81 11.70
C GLY A 212 -8.75 7.04 10.81
N THR A 213 -9.61 7.23 9.81
CA THR A 213 -9.47 8.30 8.81
C THR A 213 -9.41 9.72 9.42
N PRO A 214 -10.25 10.12 10.37
CA PRO A 214 -10.18 11.44 10.99
C PRO A 214 -8.84 11.72 11.67
N PHE A 215 -8.16 10.70 12.18
CA PHE A 215 -6.88 10.86 12.86
C PHE A 215 -5.75 11.26 11.90
N PHE A 216 -5.83 10.95 10.60
CA PHE A 216 -4.86 11.47 9.63
C PHE A 216 -4.90 12.99 9.57
N LEU A 217 -6.10 13.57 9.52
CA LEU A 217 -6.28 15.02 9.49
C LEU A 217 -5.86 15.64 10.81
N PHE A 218 -6.25 15.05 11.93
CA PHE A 218 -5.88 15.51 13.27
C PHE A 218 -4.37 15.54 13.47
N PHE A 219 -3.67 14.44 13.19
CA PHE A 219 -2.21 14.37 13.34
C PHE A 219 -1.47 15.18 12.26
N GLY A 220 -2.05 15.33 11.07
CA GLY A 220 -1.56 16.23 10.04
C GLY A 220 -1.54 17.67 10.53
N TRP A 221 -2.66 18.15 11.08
CA TRP A 221 -2.77 19.47 11.71
C TRP A 221 -1.85 19.62 12.93
N LEU A 222 -1.80 18.63 13.81
CA LEU A 222 -0.95 18.64 14.99
C LEU A 222 0.54 18.71 14.60
N SER A 223 0.94 18.04 13.51
CA SER A 223 2.32 18.04 13.01
C SER A 223 2.81 19.41 12.56
N ASP A 224 1.90 20.28 12.11
CA ASP A 224 2.23 21.65 11.75
C ASP A 224 2.54 22.52 12.98
N ARG A 225 2.05 22.14 14.18
CA ARG A 225 2.25 22.87 15.45
C ARG A 225 3.46 22.39 16.24
N ILE A 226 3.60 21.06 16.44
CA ILE A 226 4.62 20.49 17.33
C ILE A 226 5.82 19.88 16.57
N GLY A 227 5.74 19.84 15.24
CA GLY A 227 6.78 19.32 14.36
C GLY A 227 6.56 17.85 13.95
N ARG A 228 6.87 17.58 12.69
CA ARG A 228 6.61 16.28 12.03
C ARG A 228 7.41 15.14 12.64
N LYS A 229 8.69 15.36 12.95
CA LYS A 229 9.58 14.33 13.53
C LYS A 229 9.00 13.76 14.83
N LYS A 230 8.50 14.61 15.72
CA LYS A 230 7.94 14.19 17.02
C LYS A 230 6.72 13.30 16.83
N ILE A 231 5.83 13.62 15.90
CA ILE A 231 4.62 12.84 15.60
C ILE A 231 4.99 11.48 15.04
N ILE A 232 5.91 11.40 14.06
CA ILE A 232 6.35 10.14 13.46
C ILE A 232 6.99 9.24 14.52
N MET A 233 7.90 9.77 15.32
CA MET A 233 8.57 9.00 16.38
C MET A 233 7.58 8.49 17.43
N ALA A 234 6.64 9.34 17.88
CA ALA A 234 5.61 8.93 18.82
C ALA A 234 4.70 7.83 18.25
N GLY A 235 4.30 7.94 16.97
CA GLY A 235 3.52 6.92 16.30
C GLY A 235 4.25 5.57 16.19
N CYS A 236 5.52 5.57 15.81
CA CYS A 236 6.33 4.35 15.76
C CYS A 236 6.53 3.72 17.15
N LEU A 237 6.74 4.53 18.18
CA LEU A 237 6.88 4.05 19.56
C LEU A 237 5.58 3.41 20.07
N ILE A 238 4.45 4.09 19.87
CA ILE A 238 3.13 3.56 20.25
C ILE A 238 2.89 2.24 19.54
N ALA A 239 3.15 2.15 18.24
CA ALA A 239 2.99 0.91 17.47
C ALA A 239 3.87 -0.22 18.01
N ALA A 240 5.15 0.05 18.28
CA ALA A 240 6.09 -0.94 18.83
C ALA A 240 5.62 -1.53 20.15
N VAL A 241 5.03 -0.70 21.03
CA VAL A 241 4.53 -1.14 22.34
C VAL A 241 3.15 -1.80 22.24
N SER A 242 2.29 -1.31 21.35
CA SER A 242 0.87 -1.72 21.32
C SER A 242 0.59 -2.94 20.43
N TYR A 243 1.42 -3.26 19.44
CA TYR A 243 1.11 -4.36 18.51
C TYR A 243 1.03 -5.72 19.20
N PHE A 244 1.95 -6.06 20.11
CA PHE A 244 1.88 -7.31 20.83
C PHE A 244 0.56 -7.49 21.61
N PRO A 245 0.16 -6.56 22.48
CA PRO A 245 -1.13 -6.68 23.18
C PRO A 245 -2.33 -6.62 22.24
N ILE A 246 -2.28 -5.85 21.13
CA ILE A 246 -3.38 -5.80 20.16
C ILE A 246 -3.55 -7.15 19.46
N PHE A 247 -2.48 -7.76 18.94
CA PHE A 247 -2.58 -9.06 18.27
C PHE A 247 -2.96 -10.18 19.23
N LYS A 248 -2.49 -10.14 20.49
CA LYS A 248 -2.95 -11.05 21.55
C LYS A 248 -4.45 -10.88 21.80
N GLY A 249 -4.95 -9.64 21.92
CA GLY A 249 -6.36 -9.35 22.05
C GLY A 249 -7.18 -9.81 20.84
N LEU A 250 -6.69 -9.60 19.62
CA LEU A 250 -7.33 -10.14 18.41
C LEU A 250 -7.49 -11.65 18.46
N THR A 251 -6.46 -12.38 18.90
CA THR A 251 -6.54 -13.86 19.05
C THR A 251 -7.59 -14.23 20.07
N HIS A 252 -7.55 -13.62 21.25
CA HIS A 252 -8.47 -13.91 22.36
C HIS A 252 -9.94 -13.71 21.98
N TYR A 253 -10.27 -12.59 21.32
CA TYR A 253 -11.67 -12.27 20.99
C TYR A 253 -12.16 -12.88 19.67
N ALA A 254 -11.29 -13.10 18.68
CA ALA A 254 -11.68 -13.63 17.39
C ALA A 254 -11.68 -15.18 17.36
N ASN A 255 -10.74 -15.82 18.06
CA ASN A 255 -10.68 -17.27 18.13
C ASN A 255 -10.01 -17.76 19.44
N PRO A 256 -10.73 -17.78 20.56
CA PRO A 256 -10.20 -18.21 21.85
C PRO A 256 -9.72 -19.67 21.85
N ALA A 257 -10.28 -20.55 20.98
CA ALA A 257 -9.85 -21.94 20.87
C ALA A 257 -8.40 -22.08 20.37
N ILE A 258 -7.94 -21.16 19.50
CA ILE A 258 -6.54 -21.14 19.07
C ILE A 258 -5.64 -20.68 20.22
N GLU A 259 -6.06 -19.73 21.03
CA GLU A 259 -5.29 -19.27 22.19
C GLU A 259 -5.09 -20.43 23.20
N GLU A 260 -6.15 -21.16 23.48
CA GLU A 260 -6.11 -22.33 24.37
C GLU A 260 -5.25 -23.44 23.78
N ALA A 261 -5.39 -23.74 22.49
CA ALA A 261 -4.57 -24.75 21.82
C ALA A 261 -3.07 -24.43 21.86
N VAL A 262 -2.68 -23.16 21.63
CA VAL A 262 -1.29 -22.72 21.71
C VAL A 262 -0.75 -22.78 23.15
N ALA A 263 -1.62 -22.52 24.14
CA ALA A 263 -1.24 -22.58 25.55
C ALA A 263 -1.08 -24.02 26.07
N THR A 264 -1.93 -24.94 25.62
CA THR A 264 -1.96 -26.35 26.08
C THR A 264 -1.06 -27.26 25.27
N ALA A 265 -0.89 -27.00 23.98
CA ALA A 265 -0.08 -27.80 23.06
C ALA A 265 0.82 -26.89 22.20
N PRO A 266 1.85 -26.26 22.76
CA PRO A 266 2.76 -25.43 21.99
C PRO A 266 3.46 -26.27 20.92
N ALA A 267 3.40 -25.80 19.66
CA ALA A 267 4.10 -26.45 18.57
C ALA A 267 5.63 -26.35 18.81
N VAL A 268 6.25 -27.47 19.11
CA VAL A 268 7.70 -27.56 19.22
C VAL A 268 8.25 -27.96 17.85
N VAL A 269 8.93 -27.03 17.19
CA VAL A 269 9.66 -27.35 15.95
C VAL A 269 11.02 -27.89 16.35
N VAL A 270 11.20 -29.20 16.22
CA VAL A 270 12.51 -29.83 16.36
C VAL A 270 13.17 -29.84 14.98
N ALA A 271 14.20 -29.02 14.79
CA ALA A 271 15.03 -29.04 13.59
C ALA A 271 16.24 -29.92 13.84
N ASP A 272 16.43 -30.95 12.99
CA ASP A 272 17.68 -31.69 12.97
C ASP A 272 18.74 -30.84 12.24
N PRO A 273 19.86 -30.48 12.91
CA PRO A 273 20.88 -29.64 12.30
C PRO A 273 21.48 -30.24 11.01
N ASP A 274 21.52 -31.57 10.90
CA ASP A 274 22.13 -32.26 9.77
C ASP A 274 21.23 -32.36 8.55
N THR A 275 19.90 -32.18 8.73
CA THR A 275 18.90 -32.24 7.65
C THR A 275 18.23 -30.89 7.37
N CYS A 276 18.57 -29.86 8.15
CA CYS A 276 18.04 -28.50 7.98
C CYS A 276 18.65 -27.81 6.76
N SER A 277 18.10 -28.08 5.57
CA SER A 277 18.33 -27.20 4.43
C SER A 277 17.23 -26.13 4.39
N PHE A 278 17.60 -24.84 4.39
CA PHE A 278 16.66 -23.76 4.16
C PHE A 278 16.11 -23.89 2.73
N GLN A 279 14.94 -24.51 2.59
CA GLN A 279 14.23 -24.60 1.32
C GLN A 279 13.24 -23.46 1.25
N PHE A 280 13.56 -22.47 0.43
CA PHE A 280 12.60 -21.45 0.05
C PHE A 280 11.51 -22.09 -0.82
N ASN A 281 10.31 -22.23 -0.27
CA ASN A 281 9.15 -22.78 -0.99
C ASN A 281 8.10 -21.69 -1.26
N PRO A 282 8.27 -20.90 -2.33
CA PRO A 282 7.39 -19.77 -2.62
C PRO A 282 5.98 -20.18 -3.07
N THR A 283 5.80 -21.45 -3.44
CA THR A 283 4.51 -21.95 -3.97
C THR A 283 3.67 -22.69 -2.93
N GLY A 284 4.22 -22.99 -1.75
CA GLY A 284 3.50 -23.72 -0.69
C GLY A 284 3.11 -25.16 -1.05
N THR A 285 3.55 -25.69 -2.20
CA THR A 285 3.16 -27.00 -2.74
C THR A 285 3.87 -28.18 -2.10
N ARG A 286 5.00 -27.97 -1.40
CA ARG A 286 5.67 -29.00 -0.62
C ARG A 286 5.27 -28.91 0.84
N LYS A 287 4.61 -29.96 1.34
CA LYS A 287 4.42 -30.14 2.77
C LYS A 287 5.76 -30.49 3.39
N PHE A 288 6.21 -29.70 4.36
CA PHE A 288 7.30 -30.11 5.24
C PHE A 288 6.80 -31.33 6.03
N THR A 289 7.45 -32.44 5.90
CA THR A 289 7.28 -33.56 6.81
C THR A 289 8.03 -33.19 8.09
N SER A 290 7.34 -32.53 9.01
CA SER A 290 7.78 -32.50 10.41
C SER A 290 7.42 -33.86 10.99
N SER A 291 8.42 -34.66 11.34
CA SER A 291 8.21 -35.76 12.26
C SER A 291 7.94 -35.15 13.65
N CYS A 292 6.69 -35.15 14.07
CA CYS A 292 6.32 -34.97 15.47
C CYS A 292 6.68 -36.19 16.27
#